data_540cdae8a7a5bdc777c79ac4a096afc2
#
_entry.id   540cdae8a7a5bdc777c79ac4a096afc2
#
_cell.length_a   1.000
_cell.length_b   1.000
_cell.length_c   1.000
_cell.angle_alpha   90.00
_cell.angle_beta   90.00
_cell.angle_gamma   90.00
#
_symmetry.space_group_name_H-M   'P 1'
#
loop_
_entity.id
_entity.type
_entity.pdbx_description
1 polymer ?
#
loop_
_entity_poly.entity_id
_entity_poly.type
_entity_poly.pdbx_seq_one_letter_code
_entity_poly.pdbx_strand_id
1 'polypeptide(L)'
;MANALTDFTKKREFLICMDSDGCVMDTVRIKHSTVMCPELIRVFALDDHADFITAVWDEINLHTITRGISRFESVRLVFDRLKNRGIEIPGSEDIAAWVDTATELSTASLQRELQKTGSLALRKV
;
A
#
# COMPACT_ATOMS: atom_id res chain seq x y z
N MET A 1 23.50 -24.53 -9.71
CA MET A 1 23.39 -23.61 -8.57
C MET A 1 23.04 -24.43 -7.33
N ALA A 2 23.82 -24.31 -6.27
CA ALA A 2 23.49 -24.91 -5.00
C ALA A 2 22.15 -24.30 -4.51
N ASN A 3 21.21 -25.16 -4.15
CA ASN A 3 19.95 -24.70 -3.59
C ASN A 3 20.19 -24.46 -2.11
N ALA A 4 20.28 -23.20 -1.68
CA ALA A 4 20.60 -22.80 -0.31
C ALA A 4 19.69 -23.44 0.75
N LEU A 5 18.50 -23.89 0.36
CA LEU A 5 17.58 -24.58 1.26
C LEU A 5 17.88 -26.07 1.42
N THR A 6 18.36 -26.72 0.36
CA THR A 6 18.72 -28.15 0.42
C THR A 6 20.07 -28.40 1.07
N ASP A 7 20.97 -27.43 1.03
CA ASP A 7 22.32 -27.52 1.59
C ASP A 7 22.40 -26.99 3.03
N PHE A 8 21.25 -26.62 3.62
CA PHE A 8 21.18 -26.12 4.98
C PHE A 8 21.44 -27.22 6.01
N THR A 9 22.48 -27.07 6.79
CA THR A 9 22.79 -27.95 7.92
C THR A 9 22.41 -27.26 9.23
N LYS A 10 21.54 -27.90 10.03
CA LYS A 10 21.14 -27.42 11.35
C LYS A 10 22.34 -27.35 12.28
N LYS A 11 22.71 -26.15 12.73
CA LYS A 11 23.84 -25.89 13.63
C LYS A 11 23.43 -25.62 15.08
N ARG A 12 22.15 -25.35 15.31
CA ARG A 12 21.57 -25.04 16.63
C ARG A 12 20.26 -25.80 16.81
N GLU A 13 19.89 -26.05 18.06
CA GLU A 13 18.65 -26.77 18.38
C GLU A 13 17.42 -25.95 18.08
N PHE A 14 17.48 -24.63 18.30
CA PHE A 14 16.38 -23.69 18.08
C PHE A 14 16.80 -22.58 17.13
N LEU A 15 15.83 -22.09 16.34
CA LEU A 15 15.88 -20.88 15.56
C LEU A 15 14.77 -19.95 16.05
N ILE A 16 15.14 -18.74 16.45
CA ILE A 16 14.19 -17.69 16.81
C ILE A 16 14.23 -16.65 15.69
N CYS A 17 13.08 -16.47 15.01
CA CYS A 17 12.90 -15.43 14.01
C CYS A 17 12.01 -14.35 14.60
N MET A 18 12.45 -13.08 14.53
CA MET A 18 11.67 -11.93 14.96
C MET A 18 11.48 -11.01 13.76
N ASP A 19 10.21 -10.62 13.53
CA ASP A 19 9.89 -9.59 12.56
C ASP A 19 10.28 -8.21 13.11
N SER A 20 10.80 -7.34 12.25
CA SER A 20 11.26 -6.01 12.65
C SER A 20 10.15 -4.97 12.59
N ASP A 21 9.41 -4.91 11.48
CA ASP A 21 8.41 -3.90 11.22
C ASP A 21 7.13 -4.12 12.04
N GLY A 22 6.86 -3.23 12.99
CA GLY A 22 5.68 -3.30 13.83
C GLY A 22 5.71 -4.40 14.89
N CYS A 23 6.81 -5.11 15.04
CA CYS A 23 7.04 -6.13 16.07
C CYS A 23 8.12 -5.68 17.05
N VAL A 24 9.35 -5.49 16.58
CA VAL A 24 10.49 -5.01 17.40
C VAL A 24 10.60 -3.48 17.35
N MET A 25 10.20 -2.87 16.21
CA MET A 25 10.26 -1.43 15.99
C MET A 25 8.89 -0.90 15.59
N ASP A 26 8.46 0.26 16.13
CA ASP A 26 7.23 0.98 15.74
C ASP A 26 7.42 1.73 14.41
N THR A 27 7.85 1.01 13.40
CA THR A 27 8.12 1.55 12.07
C THR A 27 6.87 1.58 11.19
N VAL A 28 5.89 0.73 11.45
CA VAL A 28 4.65 0.69 10.67
C VAL A 28 3.90 2.01 10.78
N ARG A 29 3.63 2.48 12.00
CA ARG A 29 2.95 3.75 12.23
C ARG A 29 3.73 4.93 11.64
N ILE A 30 5.04 4.99 11.90
CA ILE A 30 5.90 6.06 11.36
C ILE A 30 5.82 6.08 9.83
N LYS A 31 6.00 4.93 9.18
CA LYS A 31 5.95 4.82 7.72
C LYS A 31 4.61 5.28 7.13
N HIS A 32 3.50 4.83 7.71
CA HIS A 32 2.16 5.18 7.23
C HIS A 32 1.81 6.65 7.46
N SER A 33 2.04 7.18 8.67
CA SER A 33 1.56 8.52 9.05
C SER A 33 2.51 9.64 8.61
N THR A 34 3.84 9.39 8.52
CA THR A 34 4.82 10.45 8.20
C THR A 34 5.36 10.42 6.77
N VAL A 35 5.15 9.32 6.06
CA VAL A 35 5.65 9.16 4.68
C VAL A 35 4.51 8.88 3.71
N MET A 36 3.83 7.76 3.85
CA MET A 36 2.90 7.29 2.81
C MET A 36 1.65 8.17 2.69
N CYS A 37 1.00 8.53 3.79
CA CYS A 37 -0.18 9.38 3.77
C CYS A 37 0.12 10.81 3.27
N PRO A 38 1.12 11.52 3.78
CA PRO A 38 1.49 12.83 3.24
C PRO A 38 1.88 12.79 1.76
N GLU A 39 2.56 11.74 1.33
CA GLU A 39 2.94 11.59 -0.07
C GLU A 39 1.72 11.35 -0.97
N LEU A 40 0.74 10.55 -0.54
CA LEU A 40 -0.53 10.38 -1.24
C LEU A 40 -1.24 11.73 -1.44
N ILE A 41 -1.34 12.53 -0.36
CA ILE A 41 -1.98 13.86 -0.40
C ILE A 41 -1.26 14.76 -1.40
N ARG A 42 0.07 14.84 -1.31
CA ARG A 42 0.91 15.66 -2.18
C ARG A 42 0.79 15.27 -3.66
N VAL A 43 0.89 13.98 -3.96
CA VAL A 43 0.96 13.47 -5.34
C VAL A 43 -0.38 13.64 -6.07
N PHE A 44 -1.48 13.52 -5.36
CA PHE A 44 -2.82 13.71 -5.91
C PHE A 44 -3.38 15.12 -5.70
N ALA A 45 -2.60 16.05 -5.11
CA ALA A 45 -2.98 17.43 -4.84
C ALA A 45 -4.29 17.52 -4.02
N LEU A 46 -4.34 16.81 -2.89
CA LEU A 46 -5.52 16.67 -2.05
C LEU A 46 -5.39 17.44 -0.72
N ASP A 47 -4.61 18.51 -0.70
CA ASP A 47 -4.30 19.29 0.50
C ASP A 47 -5.55 19.80 1.21
N ASP A 48 -6.58 20.21 0.45
CA ASP A 48 -7.87 20.68 0.98
C ASP A 48 -8.64 19.60 1.77
N HIS A 49 -8.25 18.34 1.63
CA HIS A 49 -8.87 17.18 2.30
C HIS A 49 -7.91 16.42 3.22
N ALA A 50 -6.76 17.01 3.54
CA ALA A 50 -5.67 16.35 4.24
C ALA A 50 -6.10 15.72 5.58
N ASP A 51 -6.85 16.45 6.40
CA ASP A 51 -7.30 15.95 7.71
C ASP A 51 -8.20 14.72 7.57
N PHE A 52 -9.14 14.76 6.62
CA PHE A 52 -10.02 13.62 6.35
C PHE A 52 -9.23 12.42 5.83
N ILE A 53 -8.33 12.65 4.88
CA ILE A 53 -7.51 11.58 4.29
C ILE A 53 -6.63 10.95 5.35
N THR A 54 -6.00 11.75 6.21
CA THR A 54 -5.16 11.25 7.30
C THR A 54 -5.96 10.36 8.26
N ALA A 55 -7.15 10.79 8.66
CA ALA A 55 -8.00 10.00 9.53
C ALA A 55 -8.44 8.66 8.89
N VAL A 56 -8.83 8.68 7.61
CA VAL A 56 -9.21 7.48 6.87
C VAL A 56 -8.02 6.56 6.64
N TRP A 57 -6.85 7.13 6.31
CA TRP A 57 -5.62 6.36 6.12
C TRP A 57 -5.21 5.62 7.38
N ASP A 58 -5.25 6.29 8.53
CA ASP A 58 -4.90 5.70 9.83
C ASP A 58 -5.94 4.64 10.23
N GLU A 59 -7.23 4.89 10.00
CA GLU A 59 -8.28 3.88 10.20
C GLU A 59 -7.96 2.61 9.42
N ILE A 60 -7.72 2.72 8.12
CA ILE A 60 -7.50 1.57 7.21
C ILE A 60 -6.21 0.82 7.57
N ASN A 61 -5.12 1.51 7.84
CA ASN A 61 -3.80 0.91 7.91
C ASN A 61 -3.32 0.59 9.32
N LEU A 62 -3.89 1.22 10.35
CA LEU A 62 -3.39 1.09 11.72
C LEU A 62 -4.43 0.51 12.69
N HIS A 63 -5.73 0.81 12.51
CA HIS A 63 -6.72 0.61 13.57
C HIS A 63 -7.81 -0.41 13.26
N THR A 64 -7.95 -0.88 12.03
CA THR A 64 -9.02 -1.81 11.64
C THR A 64 -8.51 -3.16 11.15
N ILE A 65 -9.45 -4.03 10.80
CA ILE A 65 -9.17 -5.36 10.24
C ILE A 65 -8.38 -5.30 8.92
N THR A 66 -8.38 -4.16 8.25
CA THR A 66 -7.61 -3.93 7.01
C THR A 66 -6.13 -3.63 7.26
N ARG A 67 -5.70 -3.57 8.52
CA ARG A 67 -4.26 -3.43 8.84
C ARG A 67 -3.45 -4.54 8.18
N GLY A 68 -2.43 -4.14 7.41
CA GLY A 68 -1.54 -5.07 6.72
C GLY A 68 -1.95 -5.41 5.28
N ILE A 69 -3.02 -4.81 4.76
CA ILE A 69 -3.34 -4.91 3.34
C ILE A 69 -2.27 -4.23 2.48
N SER A 70 -2.27 -4.52 1.18
CA SER A 70 -1.40 -3.85 0.23
C SER A 70 -1.59 -2.34 0.24
N ARG A 71 -0.50 -1.57 0.11
CA ARG A 71 -0.58 -0.11 -0.04
C ARG A 71 -1.50 0.32 -1.20
N PHE A 72 -1.58 -0.46 -2.25
CA PHE A 72 -2.43 -0.19 -3.41
C PHE A 72 -3.92 -0.34 -3.07
N GLU A 73 -4.27 -1.35 -2.29
CA GLU A 73 -5.62 -1.49 -1.74
C GLU A 73 -5.95 -0.36 -0.78
N SER A 74 -5.00 0.08 0.04
CA SER A 74 -5.19 1.22 0.93
C SER A 74 -5.52 2.50 0.16
N VAL A 75 -4.80 2.80 -0.92
CA VAL A 75 -5.07 3.94 -1.80
C VAL A 75 -6.47 3.85 -2.42
N ARG A 76 -6.82 2.68 -2.94
CA ARG A 76 -8.15 2.44 -3.51
C ARG A 76 -9.25 2.67 -2.49
N LEU A 77 -9.13 2.16 -1.26
CA LEU A 77 -10.11 2.36 -0.20
C LEU A 77 -10.25 3.83 0.22
N VAL A 78 -9.15 4.57 0.29
CA VAL A 78 -9.19 6.02 0.55
C VAL A 78 -9.96 6.75 -0.54
N PHE A 79 -9.72 6.41 -1.80
CA PHE A 79 -10.43 7.03 -2.93
C PHE A 79 -11.91 6.68 -2.94
N ASP A 80 -12.30 5.46 -2.57
CA ASP A 80 -13.71 5.10 -2.39
C ASP A 80 -14.37 5.94 -1.29
N ARG A 81 -13.67 6.20 -0.19
CA ARG A 81 -14.19 7.07 0.90
C ARG A 81 -14.33 8.53 0.45
N LEU A 82 -13.39 9.05 -0.35
CA LEU A 82 -13.47 10.40 -0.94
C LEU A 82 -14.65 10.51 -1.92
N LYS A 83 -14.81 9.52 -2.79
CA LYS A 83 -15.92 9.46 -3.74
C LYS A 83 -17.29 9.45 -3.04
N ASN A 84 -17.41 8.71 -1.93
CA ASN A 84 -18.63 8.70 -1.11
C ASN A 84 -18.95 10.06 -0.47
N ARG A 85 -17.99 10.96 -0.41
CA ARG A 85 -18.17 12.37 0.00
C ARG A 85 -18.36 13.34 -1.17
N GLY A 86 -18.48 12.84 -2.38
CA GLY A 86 -18.61 13.65 -3.59
C GLY A 86 -17.30 14.26 -4.08
N ILE A 87 -16.15 13.77 -3.60
CA ILE A 87 -14.82 14.22 -4.02
C ILE A 87 -14.31 13.23 -5.05
N GLU A 88 -14.26 13.66 -6.31
CA GLU A 88 -13.76 12.84 -7.41
C GLU A 88 -12.27 13.08 -7.64
N ILE A 89 -11.53 11.99 -7.83
CA ILE A 89 -10.11 12.01 -8.17
C ILE A 89 -9.97 11.51 -9.60
N PRO A 90 -9.47 12.35 -10.51
CA PRO A 90 -9.30 11.95 -11.91
C PRO A 90 -8.45 10.69 -12.06
N GLY A 91 -8.99 9.68 -12.72
CA GLY A 91 -8.34 8.40 -12.98
C GLY A 91 -8.32 7.43 -11.78
N SER A 92 -9.06 7.71 -10.71
CA SER A 92 -9.20 6.77 -9.58
C SER A 92 -9.85 5.45 -10.00
N GLU A 93 -10.69 5.46 -11.03
CA GLU A 93 -11.28 4.27 -11.64
C GLU A 93 -10.24 3.33 -12.26
N ASP A 94 -9.15 3.85 -12.81
CA ASP A 94 -8.06 3.03 -13.36
C ASP A 94 -7.34 2.27 -12.24
N ILE A 95 -7.14 2.95 -11.11
CA ILE A 95 -6.53 2.33 -9.92
C ILE A 95 -7.46 1.24 -9.36
N ALA A 96 -8.75 1.54 -9.23
CA ALA A 96 -9.74 0.57 -8.75
C ALA A 96 -9.81 -0.65 -9.68
N ALA A 97 -9.91 -0.43 -10.99
CA ALA A 97 -9.96 -1.52 -11.97
C ALA A 97 -8.72 -2.40 -11.92
N TRP A 98 -7.54 -1.81 -11.79
CA TRP A 98 -6.30 -2.58 -11.66
C TRP A 98 -6.27 -3.38 -10.35
N VAL A 99 -6.57 -2.75 -9.22
CA VAL A 99 -6.55 -3.42 -7.90
C VAL A 99 -7.55 -4.57 -7.86
N ASP A 100 -8.74 -4.40 -8.44
CA ASP A 100 -9.80 -5.41 -8.42
C ASP A 100 -9.54 -6.58 -9.39
N THR A 101 -8.72 -6.40 -10.41
CA THR A 101 -8.49 -7.42 -11.46
C THR A 101 -7.09 -8.03 -11.44
N ALA A 102 -6.13 -7.39 -10.78
CA ALA A 102 -4.76 -7.89 -10.71
C ALA A 102 -4.68 -9.19 -9.89
N THR A 103 -4.02 -10.19 -10.43
CA THR A 103 -3.72 -11.44 -9.72
C THR A 103 -2.67 -11.25 -8.62
N GLU A 104 -1.88 -10.19 -8.74
CA GLU A 104 -0.82 -9.82 -7.81
C GLU A 104 -0.69 -8.29 -7.74
N LEU A 105 -0.71 -7.73 -6.56
CA LEU A 105 -0.51 -6.30 -6.31
C LEU A 105 0.96 -6.02 -6.00
N SER A 106 1.77 -5.97 -7.04
CA SER A 106 3.22 -5.70 -6.96
C SER A 106 3.62 -4.55 -7.87
N THR A 107 4.81 -3.99 -7.64
CA THR A 107 5.39 -2.97 -8.54
C THR A 107 5.54 -3.51 -9.97
N ALA A 108 5.87 -4.78 -10.15
CA ALA A 108 5.97 -5.39 -11.47
C ALA A 108 4.61 -5.50 -12.18
N SER A 109 3.55 -5.84 -11.44
CA SER A 109 2.17 -5.84 -11.95
C SER A 109 1.73 -4.43 -12.34
N LEU A 110 2.00 -3.44 -11.50
CA LEU A 110 1.72 -2.03 -11.78
C LEU A 110 2.43 -1.55 -13.06
N GLN A 111 3.70 -1.89 -13.23
CA GLN A 111 4.45 -1.52 -14.44
C GLN A 111 3.85 -2.12 -15.71
N ARG A 112 3.43 -3.38 -15.67
CA ARG A 112 2.73 -4.02 -16.80
C ARG A 112 1.43 -3.30 -17.14
N GLU A 113 0.64 -2.95 -16.14
CA GLU A 113 -0.62 -2.22 -16.36
C GLU A 113 -0.37 -0.81 -16.89
N LEU A 114 0.65 -0.12 -16.41
CA LEU A 114 1.06 1.19 -16.93
C LEU A 114 1.47 1.14 -18.41
N GLN A 115 2.21 0.10 -18.82
CA GLN A 115 2.58 -0.09 -20.22
C GLN A 115 1.36 -0.34 -21.12
N LYS A 116 0.35 -1.03 -20.57
CA LYS A 116 -0.88 -1.38 -21.28
C LYS A 116 -1.85 -0.21 -21.41
N THR A 117 -2.05 0.56 -20.33
CA THR A 117 -3.08 1.61 -20.25
C THR A 117 -2.55 3.02 -20.45
N GLY A 118 -1.30 3.29 -20.10
CA GLY A 118 -0.73 4.64 -20.08
C GLY A 118 -1.35 5.56 -19.02
N SER A 119 -2.09 5.03 -18.04
CA SER A 119 -2.83 5.80 -17.05
C SER A 119 -1.92 6.70 -16.21
N LEU A 120 -2.24 8.01 -16.19
CA LEU A 120 -1.53 8.99 -15.35
C LEU A 120 -1.78 8.76 -13.86
N ALA A 121 -2.96 8.27 -13.49
CA ALA A 121 -3.30 7.99 -12.10
C ALA A 121 -2.49 6.79 -11.57
N LEU A 122 -2.38 5.70 -12.35
CA LEU A 122 -1.54 4.55 -12.00
C LEU A 122 -0.05 4.92 -11.89
N ARG A 123 0.41 5.91 -12.65
CA ARG A 123 1.80 6.40 -12.57
C ARG A 123 2.11 7.07 -11.23
N LYS A 124 1.10 7.55 -10.54
CA LYS A 124 1.22 8.26 -9.25
C LYS A 124 1.22 7.34 -8.04
N VAL A 125 0.83 6.08 -8.21
CA VAL A 125 0.74 5.06 -7.15
C VAL A 125 2.01 4.24 -7.06
#